data_c32ed402dce673074a712aca7118b959
#
_entry.id   c32ed402dce673074a712aca7118b959
#
_cell.length_a   1.000
_cell.length_b   1.000
_cell.length_c   1.000
_cell.angle_alpha   90.00
_cell.angle_beta   90.00
_cell.angle_gamma   90.00
#
_symmetry.space_group_name_H-M   'P 1'
#
loop_
_entity.id
_entity.type
_entity.pdbx_description
1 polymer ?
#
loop_
_entity_poly.entity_id
_entity_poly.type
_entity_poly.pdbx_seq_one_letter_code
_entity_poly.pdbx_strand_id
1 'polypeptide(L)'
;MRILIYGAGVIGSLYAVLLKEAGYDTTIYARGHRLEALQNQGLLYKKNNIIKKVDIKVIDYLQDNDIYDFIFLTVRENQLYQALKELKSNKSKNIITMVNSIDTYEKWESIVGKEEYCQLFRELEAVSQMIYLMHHLLQDLYSRLLFLK
;
A
#
# COMPACT_ATOMS: atom_id res chain seq x y z
N MET A 1 14.37 -0.39 2.83
CA MET A 1 13.33 -0.76 1.85
C MET A 1 12.33 0.39 1.81
N ARG A 2 12.08 0.95 0.63
CA ARG A 2 11.14 2.04 0.38
C ARG A 2 9.81 1.47 -0.11
N ILE A 3 8.72 1.82 0.54
CA ILE A 3 7.39 1.28 0.25
C ILE A 3 6.42 2.44 -0.02
N LEU A 4 5.66 2.32 -1.11
CA LEU A 4 4.57 3.23 -1.41
C LEU A 4 3.23 2.54 -1.13
N ILE A 5 2.39 3.17 -0.34
CA ILE A 5 0.98 2.82 -0.21
C ILE A 5 0.20 3.74 -1.15
N TYR A 6 -0.21 3.20 -2.30
CA TYR A 6 -1.01 3.93 -3.29
C TYR A 6 -2.49 3.82 -2.95
N GLY A 7 -2.99 4.81 -2.22
CA GLY A 7 -4.36 4.89 -1.73
C GLY A 7 -4.42 4.97 -0.20
N ALA A 8 -4.93 6.07 0.33
CA ALA A 8 -5.02 6.35 1.77
C ALA A 8 -6.39 6.02 2.37
N GLY A 9 -7.04 4.97 1.88
CA GLY A 9 -8.29 4.43 2.46
C GLY A 9 -8.02 3.70 3.79
N VAL A 10 -9.03 2.97 4.29
CA VAL A 10 -8.91 2.22 5.56
C VAL A 10 -7.78 1.20 5.49
N ILE A 11 -7.76 0.38 4.44
CA ILE A 11 -6.74 -0.67 4.24
C ILE A 11 -5.36 -0.05 4.06
N GLY A 12 -5.21 0.93 3.15
CA GLY A 12 -3.93 1.58 2.91
C GLY A 12 -3.39 2.28 4.16
N SER A 13 -4.24 2.96 4.93
CA SER A 13 -3.83 3.59 6.18
C SER A 13 -3.37 2.58 7.23
N LEU A 14 -4.03 1.42 7.32
CA LEU A 14 -3.64 0.34 8.22
C LEU A 14 -2.25 -0.18 7.87
N TYR A 15 -2.03 -0.54 6.60
CA TYR A 15 -0.72 -1.03 6.16
C TYR A 15 0.38 0.02 6.32
N ALA A 16 0.07 1.29 6.05
CA ALA A 16 1.03 2.37 6.24
C ALA A 16 1.49 2.50 7.70
N VAL A 17 0.56 2.39 8.66
CA VAL A 17 0.90 2.37 10.10
C VAL A 17 1.80 1.19 10.43
N LEU A 18 1.39 -0.03 10.03
CA LEU A 18 2.12 -1.26 10.36
C LEU A 18 3.54 -1.26 9.80
N LEU A 19 3.69 -0.89 8.53
CA LEU A 19 4.99 -0.83 7.88
C LEU A 19 5.88 0.25 8.49
N LYS A 20 5.33 1.40 8.82
CA LYS A 20 6.07 2.47 9.48
C LYS A 20 6.48 2.09 10.91
N GLU A 21 5.60 1.45 11.69
CA GLU A 21 5.94 0.92 13.02
C GLU A 21 7.01 -0.18 12.95
N ALA A 22 7.04 -0.95 11.85
CA ALA A 22 8.08 -1.95 11.59
C ALA A 22 9.42 -1.36 11.10
N GLY A 23 9.52 -0.02 10.96
CA GLY A 23 10.77 0.68 10.62
C GLY A 23 11.03 0.82 9.11
N TYR A 24 10.06 0.53 8.24
CA TYR A 24 10.22 0.73 6.80
C TYR A 24 10.05 2.20 6.40
N ASP A 25 10.79 2.62 5.35
CA ASP A 25 10.60 3.92 4.70
C ASP A 25 9.30 3.90 3.90
N THR A 26 8.21 4.32 4.56
CA THR A 26 6.85 4.22 4.04
C THR A 26 6.33 5.58 3.64
N THR A 27 5.83 5.68 2.42
CA THR A 27 5.17 6.86 1.84
C THR A 27 3.71 6.52 1.53
N ILE A 28 2.79 7.45 1.74
CA ILE A 28 1.38 7.34 1.34
C ILE A 28 1.11 8.26 0.14
N TYR A 29 0.46 7.72 -0.88
CA TYR A 29 -0.15 8.50 -1.94
C TYR A 29 -1.63 8.76 -1.62
N ALA A 30 -2.01 10.03 -1.59
CA ALA A 30 -3.37 10.48 -1.27
C ALA A 30 -3.79 11.67 -2.13
N ARG A 31 -5.10 11.87 -2.31
CA ARG A 31 -5.69 12.97 -3.07
C ARG A 31 -6.85 13.61 -2.33
N GLY A 32 -7.19 14.84 -2.77
CA GLY A 32 -8.35 15.59 -2.29
C GLY A 32 -8.39 15.71 -0.76
N HIS A 33 -9.57 15.63 -0.17
CA HIS A 33 -9.75 15.79 1.28
C HIS A 33 -8.88 14.86 2.13
N ARG A 34 -8.55 13.66 1.61
CA ARG A 34 -7.71 12.74 2.37
C ARG A 34 -6.25 13.21 2.42
N LEU A 35 -5.76 13.81 1.34
CA LEU A 35 -4.45 14.46 1.30
C LEU A 35 -4.38 15.60 2.33
N GLU A 36 -5.36 16.51 2.30
CA GLU A 36 -5.44 17.65 3.21
C GLU A 36 -5.49 17.20 4.68
N ALA A 37 -6.30 16.18 4.98
CA ALA A 37 -6.39 15.61 6.32
C ALA A 37 -5.05 15.03 6.79
N LEU A 38 -4.35 14.29 5.93
CA LEU A 38 -3.05 13.71 6.25
C LEU A 38 -1.95 14.77 6.42
N GLN A 39 -1.96 15.82 5.61
CA GLN A 39 -1.00 16.93 5.71
C GLN A 39 -1.22 17.74 6.99
N ASN A 40 -2.47 18.01 7.36
CA ASN A 40 -2.79 18.84 8.51
C ASN A 40 -2.70 18.07 9.84
N GLN A 41 -3.16 16.83 9.89
CA GLN A 41 -3.31 16.07 11.13
C GLN A 41 -2.31 14.91 11.24
N GLY A 42 -1.69 14.50 10.11
CA GLY A 42 -0.92 13.26 10.01
C GLY A 42 -1.80 12.03 9.96
N LEU A 43 -1.18 10.87 9.98
CA LEU A 43 -1.89 9.59 9.99
C LEU A 43 -2.26 9.23 11.43
N LEU A 44 -3.54 9.36 11.74
CA LEU A 44 -4.08 9.01 13.06
C LEU A 44 -4.64 7.59 13.03
N TYR A 45 -4.33 6.82 14.09
CA TYR A 45 -4.91 5.49 14.30
C TYR A 45 -5.19 5.26 15.79
N LYS A 46 -6.13 4.36 16.07
CA LYS A 46 -6.50 4.02 17.45
C LYS A 46 -5.92 2.65 17.82
N LYS A 47 -5.17 2.61 18.93
CA LYS A 47 -4.58 1.39 19.48
C LYS A 47 -4.80 1.39 21.00
N ASN A 48 -5.41 0.34 21.54
CA ASN A 48 -5.75 0.23 22.97
C ASN A 48 -6.54 1.45 23.52
N ASN A 49 -7.55 1.89 22.75
CA ASN A 49 -8.35 3.08 23.04
C ASN A 49 -7.59 4.43 23.06
N ILE A 50 -6.30 4.43 22.71
CA ILE A 50 -5.48 5.63 22.63
C ILE A 50 -5.32 6.01 21.16
N ILE A 51 -5.58 7.30 20.86
CA ILE A 51 -5.30 7.85 19.53
C ILE A 51 -3.81 8.13 19.44
N LYS A 52 -3.17 7.55 18.43
CA LYS A 52 -1.76 7.76 18.11
C LYS A 52 -1.63 8.43 16.76
N LYS A 53 -0.57 9.19 16.58
CA LYS A 53 -0.17 9.81 15.33
C LYS A 53 1.10 9.14 14.82
N VAL A 54 1.10 8.82 13.53
CA VAL A 54 2.29 8.38 12.81
C VAL A 54 2.76 9.50 11.89
N ASP A 55 4.02 9.84 12.00
CA ASP A 55 4.68 10.73 11.05
C ASP A 55 5.05 9.93 9.80
N ILE A 56 4.38 10.22 8.69
CA ILE A 56 4.54 9.52 7.43
C ILE A 56 4.60 10.53 6.28
N LYS A 57 5.50 10.27 5.32
CA LYS A 57 5.58 11.07 4.09
C LYS A 57 4.31 10.88 3.28
N VAL A 58 3.69 11.99 2.88
CA VAL A 58 2.48 12.00 2.04
C VAL A 58 2.80 12.68 0.72
N ILE A 59 2.40 12.06 -0.38
CA ILE A 59 2.53 12.59 -1.74
C ILE A 59 1.17 12.55 -2.45
N ASP A 60 0.97 13.45 -3.40
CA ASP A 60 -0.22 13.56 -4.26
C ASP A 60 0.10 13.35 -5.73
N TYR A 61 1.38 13.27 -6.04
CA TYR A 61 1.91 13.01 -7.37
C TYR A 61 3.07 12.01 -7.29
N LEU A 62 3.07 11.02 -8.19
CA LEU A 62 4.13 10.03 -8.32
C LEU A 62 4.97 10.35 -9.56
N GLN A 63 6.24 10.70 -9.34
CA GLN A 63 7.17 10.92 -10.44
C GLN A 63 7.63 9.59 -11.03
N ASP A 64 7.93 9.58 -12.34
CA ASP A 64 8.38 8.39 -13.05
C ASP A 64 9.67 7.78 -12.46
N ASN A 65 10.56 8.62 -11.94
CA ASN A 65 11.84 8.24 -11.36
C ASN A 65 11.83 8.10 -9.83
N ASP A 66 10.70 8.29 -9.17
CA ASP A 66 10.57 8.04 -7.73
C ASP A 66 10.32 6.55 -7.49
N ILE A 67 11.41 5.80 -7.38
CA ILE A 67 11.41 4.33 -7.37
C ILE A 67 11.18 3.82 -5.95
N TYR A 68 10.23 2.90 -5.80
CA TYR A 68 9.94 2.15 -4.59
C TYR A 68 10.26 0.68 -4.80
N ASP A 69 10.71 0.01 -3.73
CA ASP A 69 10.93 -1.43 -3.74
C ASP A 69 9.60 -2.17 -3.91
N PHE A 70 8.53 -1.65 -3.29
CA PHE A 70 7.16 -2.17 -3.42
C PHE A 70 6.15 -1.03 -3.45
N ILE A 71 5.12 -1.19 -4.29
CA ILE A 71 3.93 -0.35 -4.32
C ILE A 71 2.72 -1.20 -3.95
N PHE A 72 2.06 -0.89 -2.84
CA PHE A 72 0.78 -1.50 -2.45
C PHE A 72 -0.36 -0.67 -3.02
N LEU A 73 -1.08 -1.24 -3.99
CA LEU A 73 -2.22 -0.59 -4.62
C LEU A 73 -3.49 -0.91 -3.83
N THR A 74 -3.93 0.05 -3.00
CA THR A 74 -5.03 -0.09 -2.04
C THR A 74 -6.20 0.84 -2.34
N VAL A 75 -6.44 1.09 -3.61
CA VAL A 75 -7.56 1.91 -4.10
C VAL A 75 -8.86 1.11 -4.21
N ARG A 76 -9.97 1.80 -4.41
CA ARG A 76 -11.23 1.15 -4.75
C ARG A 76 -11.21 0.65 -6.19
N GLU A 77 -12.02 -0.36 -6.52
CA GLU A 77 -12.10 -0.93 -7.86
C GLU A 77 -12.34 0.12 -8.96
N ASN A 78 -13.25 1.05 -8.72
CA ASN A 78 -13.54 2.14 -9.67
C ASN A 78 -12.38 3.12 -9.91
N GLN A 79 -11.34 3.07 -9.08
CA GLN A 79 -10.13 3.89 -9.21
C GLN A 79 -8.94 3.10 -9.76
N LEU A 80 -9.07 1.77 -9.83
CA LEU A 80 -7.98 0.85 -10.17
C LEU A 80 -7.35 1.18 -11.53
N TYR A 81 -8.16 1.30 -12.56
CA TYR A 81 -7.66 1.53 -13.92
C TYR A 81 -6.93 2.86 -14.08
N GLN A 82 -7.40 3.90 -13.39
CA GLN A 82 -6.71 5.19 -13.39
C GLN A 82 -5.36 5.08 -12.68
N ALA A 83 -5.31 4.39 -11.54
CA ALA A 83 -4.08 4.16 -10.80
C ALA A 83 -3.06 3.34 -11.62
N LEU A 84 -3.50 2.28 -12.30
CA LEU A 84 -2.64 1.48 -13.18
C LEU A 84 -2.04 2.31 -14.33
N LYS A 85 -2.82 3.21 -14.93
CA LYS A 85 -2.32 4.11 -15.98
C LYS A 85 -1.23 5.05 -15.45
N GLU A 86 -1.38 5.56 -14.23
CA GLU A 86 -0.37 6.42 -13.60
C GLU A 86 0.88 5.64 -13.20
N LEU A 87 0.72 4.39 -12.77
CA LEU A 87 1.84 3.52 -12.44
C LEU A 87 2.61 3.04 -13.68
N LYS A 88 2.02 3.13 -14.87
CA LYS A 88 2.66 2.71 -16.12
C LYS A 88 3.98 3.42 -16.39
N SER A 89 4.06 4.72 -16.13
CA SER A 89 5.26 5.54 -16.35
C SER A 89 6.29 5.41 -15.22
N ASN A 90 5.85 5.05 -14.02
CA ASN A 90 6.76 4.92 -12.88
C ASN A 90 7.67 3.69 -13.01
N LYS A 91 8.94 3.83 -12.67
CA LYS A 91 9.97 2.79 -12.85
C LYS A 91 10.04 1.76 -11.73
N SER A 92 9.18 1.83 -10.72
CA SER A 92 9.07 0.79 -9.71
C SER A 92 8.60 -0.52 -10.34
N LYS A 93 9.22 -1.63 -9.94
CA LYS A 93 8.97 -2.93 -10.57
C LYS A 93 7.87 -3.74 -9.88
N ASN A 94 7.80 -3.65 -8.56
CA ASN A 94 6.95 -4.52 -7.74
C ASN A 94 5.68 -3.79 -7.31
N ILE A 95 4.54 -4.16 -7.90
CA ILE A 95 3.23 -3.61 -7.52
C ILE A 95 2.34 -4.74 -7.02
N ILE A 96 1.86 -4.59 -5.79
CA ILE A 96 0.98 -5.54 -5.12
C ILE A 96 -0.41 -4.97 -5.11
N THR A 97 -1.30 -5.57 -5.86
CA THR A 97 -2.69 -5.14 -5.92
C THR A 97 -3.49 -5.78 -4.78
N MET A 98 -4.12 -4.93 -3.97
CA MET A 98 -4.98 -5.32 -2.84
C MET A 98 -6.44 -4.90 -3.09
N VAL A 99 -6.85 -4.93 -4.34
CA VAL A 99 -8.19 -4.54 -4.78
C VAL A 99 -9.02 -5.80 -5.01
N ASN A 100 -10.21 -5.86 -4.42
CA ASN A 100 -11.19 -6.89 -4.76
C ASN A 100 -11.80 -6.53 -6.12
N SER A 101 -11.54 -7.34 -7.14
CA SER A 101 -12.09 -7.20 -8.47
C SER A 101 -12.33 -8.57 -9.09
N ILE A 102 -13.28 -8.63 -10.01
CA ILE A 102 -13.55 -9.81 -10.85
C ILE A 102 -12.66 -9.86 -12.08
N ASP A 103 -11.91 -8.78 -12.36
CA ASP A 103 -11.00 -8.72 -13.49
C ASP A 103 -9.77 -9.60 -13.28
N THR A 104 -9.20 -10.09 -14.38
CA THR A 104 -8.01 -10.93 -14.34
C THR A 104 -6.72 -10.09 -14.28
N TYR A 105 -5.65 -10.70 -13.76
CA TYR A 105 -4.33 -10.06 -13.70
C TYR A 105 -3.79 -9.71 -15.09
N GLU A 106 -4.01 -10.53 -16.10
CA GLU A 106 -3.58 -10.30 -17.46
C GLU A 106 -4.12 -8.99 -18.03
N LYS A 107 -5.35 -8.64 -17.64
CA LYS A 107 -5.95 -7.37 -18.04
C LYS A 107 -5.21 -6.19 -17.41
N TRP A 108 -4.81 -6.30 -16.15
CA TRP A 108 -4.05 -5.25 -15.46
C TRP A 108 -2.63 -5.12 -15.99
N GLU A 109 -1.97 -6.26 -16.27
CA GLU A 109 -0.66 -6.30 -16.93
C GLU A 109 -0.67 -5.56 -18.26
N SER A 110 -1.67 -5.84 -19.11
CA SER A 110 -1.81 -5.19 -20.40
C SER A 110 -1.91 -3.67 -20.32
N ILE A 111 -2.46 -3.13 -19.22
CA ILE A 111 -2.59 -1.69 -18.98
C ILE A 111 -1.25 -1.10 -18.53
N VAL A 112 -0.56 -1.76 -17.63
CA VAL A 112 0.72 -1.27 -17.10
C VAL A 112 1.85 -1.45 -18.12
N GLY A 113 1.73 -2.44 -18.99
CA GLY A 113 2.69 -2.69 -20.08
C GLY A 113 4.06 -3.19 -19.59
N LYS A 114 4.09 -3.87 -18.44
CA LYS A 114 5.31 -4.42 -17.84
C LYS A 114 5.17 -5.92 -17.73
N GLU A 115 5.94 -6.68 -18.51
CA GLU A 115 6.05 -8.14 -18.36
C GLU A 115 6.57 -8.55 -16.95
N GLU A 116 7.25 -7.65 -16.26
CA GLU A 116 7.78 -7.85 -14.91
C GLU A 116 6.71 -7.75 -13.81
N TYR A 117 5.46 -7.37 -14.14
CA TYR A 117 4.38 -7.24 -13.17
C TYR A 117 3.95 -8.58 -12.55
N CYS A 118 4.11 -9.69 -13.31
CA CYS A 118 3.81 -11.05 -12.87
C CYS A 118 4.95 -11.74 -12.11
N GLN A 119 6.14 -11.18 -12.09
CA GLN A 119 7.27 -11.84 -11.39
C GLN A 119 7.04 -11.96 -9.88
N LEU A 120 6.22 -11.08 -9.29
CA LEU A 120 5.90 -11.17 -7.86
C LEU A 120 5.20 -12.46 -7.45
N PHE A 121 4.41 -13.06 -8.35
CA PHE A 121 3.83 -14.39 -8.12
C PHE A 121 4.72 -15.53 -8.63
N ARG A 122 5.75 -15.27 -9.45
CA ARG A 122 6.71 -16.26 -9.93
C ARG A 122 7.93 -16.41 -9.02
N GLU A 123 8.39 -15.37 -8.37
CA GLU A 123 9.45 -15.42 -7.37
C GLU A 123 8.84 -15.57 -5.98
N LEU A 124 8.38 -16.79 -5.70
CA LEU A 124 7.69 -17.18 -4.46
C LEU A 124 8.46 -16.84 -3.16
N GLU A 125 9.77 -16.59 -3.24
CA GLU A 125 10.59 -16.39 -2.05
C GLU A 125 10.50 -14.97 -1.48
N ALA A 126 10.57 -13.94 -2.31
CA ALA A 126 10.42 -12.55 -1.85
C ALA A 126 8.98 -12.23 -1.43
N VAL A 127 8.00 -12.80 -2.15
CA VAL A 127 6.57 -12.69 -1.81
C VAL A 127 6.25 -13.49 -0.56
N SER A 128 6.83 -14.69 -0.38
CA SER A 128 6.59 -15.50 0.81
C SER A 128 7.15 -14.86 2.07
N GLN A 129 8.33 -14.23 2.00
CA GLN A 129 8.87 -13.45 3.11
C GLN A 129 7.99 -12.24 3.45
N MET A 130 7.44 -11.57 2.46
CA MET A 130 6.56 -10.43 2.68
C MET A 130 5.16 -10.84 3.13
N ILE A 131 4.59 -11.91 2.56
CA ILE A 131 3.34 -12.52 3.04
C ILE A 131 3.53 -13.05 4.46
N TYR A 132 4.67 -13.66 4.78
CA TYR A 132 5.02 -14.10 6.12
C TYR A 132 5.11 -12.91 7.09
N LEU A 133 5.78 -11.82 6.70
CA LEU A 133 5.84 -10.59 7.49
C LEU A 133 4.46 -9.96 7.67
N MET A 134 3.68 -9.89 6.61
CA MET A 134 2.30 -9.40 6.64
C MET A 134 1.40 -10.32 7.49
N HIS A 135 1.55 -11.63 7.38
CA HIS A 135 0.78 -12.59 8.16
C HIS A 135 1.09 -12.47 9.66
N HIS A 136 2.37 -12.34 10.04
CA HIS A 136 2.75 -12.09 11.43
C HIS A 136 2.27 -10.75 11.95
N LEU A 137 2.37 -9.67 11.15
CA LEU A 137 1.84 -8.37 11.50
C LEU A 137 0.31 -8.39 11.66
N LEU A 138 -0.38 -9.12 10.78
CA LEU A 138 -1.84 -9.29 10.85
C LEU A 138 -2.26 -10.20 12.01
N GLN A 139 -1.51 -11.26 12.32
CA GLN A 139 -1.78 -12.12 13.48
C GLN A 139 -1.56 -11.36 14.80
N ASP A 140 -0.50 -10.57 14.90
CA ASP A 140 -0.29 -9.72 16.08
C ASP A 140 -1.42 -8.68 16.23
N LEU A 141 -1.87 -8.10 15.12
CA LEU A 141 -3.01 -7.18 15.10
C LEU A 141 -4.33 -7.89 15.44
N TYR A 142 -4.56 -9.09 14.87
CA TYR A 142 -5.78 -9.87 15.10
C TYR A 142 -5.85 -10.36 16.54
N SER A 143 -4.74 -10.81 17.11
CA SER A 143 -4.66 -11.20 18.52
C SER A 143 -4.95 -10.03 19.45
N ARG A 144 -4.51 -8.82 19.09
CA ARG A 144 -4.76 -7.58 19.85
C ARG A 144 -6.17 -7.04 19.70
N LEU A 145 -6.84 -7.31 18.56
CA LEU A 145 -8.26 -6.96 18.32
C LEU A 145 -9.22 -7.92 19.02
N LEU A 146 -8.87 -9.20 19.17
CA LEU A 146 -9.69 -10.19 19.88
C LEU A 146 -9.74 -9.97 21.41
N PHE A 147 -8.79 -9.25 21.98
CA PHE A 147 -8.81 -8.86 23.39
C PHE A 147 -9.61 -7.57 23.66
N LEU A 148 -10.33 -7.05 22.65
CA LEU A 148 -11.21 -5.87 22.78
C LEU A 148 -12.70 -6.23 22.88
N LYS A 149 -13.03 -7.41 23.40
CA LYS A 149 -14.39 -7.75 23.85
C LYS A 149 -14.56 -7.47 25.34
#